data_cce83537e949f38acdd25689a0526c2e
#
_entry.id   cce83537e949f38acdd25689a0526c2e
#
_cell.length_a   1.000
_cell.length_b   1.000
_cell.length_c   1.000
_cell.angle_alpha   90.00
_cell.angle_beta   90.00
_cell.angle_gamma   90.00
#
_symmetry.space_group_name_H-M   'P 1'
#
loop_
_entity.id
_entity.type
_entity.pdbx_description
1 polymer ?
#
loop_
_entity_poly.entity_id
_entity_poly.type
_entity_poly.pdbx_seq_one_letter_code
_entity_poly.pdbx_strand_id
1 'polypeptide(L)'
;FDTTYLSNYALLNIIDELKRIPGVGDTSLFGGTDYAMRIWLRPDRLAQLQLTPSDVIGAIREQNTQFAAGKIGAQPTTAPIDFTYTVQTKGRLEDVKEFQNIIVRSMPDGSKIRVRDVARVELGGKDYDLVARANGKPAIGIATYLQPGANAVAVADAVHATMERLKERFPQDIEYQIPYDTTEFVKISIEEVVHTLFEAIVLVFVVVYLFLQNFRATLIPCIAVPVSLIGTFAGMLML
;
A
#
# COMPACT_ATOMS: atom_id res chain seq x y z
N PHE A 1 13.39 10.16 -10.54
CA PHE A 1 13.25 8.86 -9.87
C PHE A 1 12.62 7.86 -10.83
N ASP A 2 13.04 6.60 -10.75
CA ASP A 2 12.44 5.51 -11.50
C ASP A 2 11.20 4.91 -10.78
N THR A 3 10.45 4.08 -11.48
CA THR A 3 9.24 3.46 -10.93
C THR A 3 9.54 2.50 -9.76
N THR A 4 10.71 1.88 -9.74
CA THR A 4 11.14 0.97 -8.67
C THR A 4 11.39 1.73 -7.38
N TYR A 5 12.07 2.88 -7.47
CA TYR A 5 12.27 3.77 -6.34
C TYR A 5 10.93 4.29 -5.80
N LEU A 6 10.05 4.76 -6.70
CA LEU A 6 8.72 5.26 -6.31
C LEU A 6 7.89 4.19 -5.59
N SER A 7 7.92 2.96 -6.10
CA SER A 7 7.24 1.81 -5.46
C SER A 7 7.77 1.53 -4.06
N ASN A 8 9.08 1.44 -3.92
CA ASN A 8 9.70 1.18 -2.62
C ASN A 8 9.41 2.30 -1.63
N TYR A 9 9.49 3.56 -2.07
CA TYR A 9 9.15 4.71 -1.25
C TYR A 9 7.68 4.65 -0.78
N ALA A 10 6.76 4.35 -1.70
CA ALA A 10 5.33 4.25 -1.38
C ALA A 10 5.03 3.12 -0.40
N LEU A 11 5.65 1.94 -0.59
CA LEU A 11 5.50 0.80 0.32
C LEU A 11 5.95 1.13 1.74
N LEU A 12 7.08 1.79 1.89
CA LEU A 12 7.66 2.08 3.20
C LEU A 12 7.01 3.27 3.92
N ASN A 13 6.50 4.26 3.17
CA ASN A 13 6.10 5.54 3.77
C ASN A 13 4.63 5.91 3.58
N ILE A 14 3.93 5.32 2.61
CA ILE A 14 2.57 5.73 2.25
C ILE A 14 1.56 4.62 2.52
N ILE A 15 1.80 3.42 2.02
CA ILE A 15 0.83 2.31 2.05
C ILE A 15 0.37 2.01 3.49
N ASP A 16 1.31 1.89 4.42
CA ASP A 16 0.99 1.58 5.82
C ASP A 16 0.22 2.70 6.52
N GLU A 17 0.49 3.96 6.18
CA GLU A 17 -0.24 5.09 6.72
C GLU A 17 -1.69 5.12 6.20
N LEU A 18 -1.89 4.83 4.91
CA LEU A 18 -3.22 4.75 4.32
C LEU A 18 -4.04 3.58 4.88
N LYS A 19 -3.40 2.40 5.09
CA LYS A 19 -4.05 1.23 5.70
C LYS A 19 -4.49 1.45 7.15
N ARG A 20 -3.89 2.39 7.86
CA ARG A 20 -4.27 2.73 9.25
C ARG A 20 -5.50 3.62 9.34
N ILE A 21 -5.96 4.19 8.24
CA ILE A 21 -7.15 5.05 8.25
C ILE A 21 -8.39 4.19 8.53
N PRO A 22 -9.20 4.54 9.55
CA PRO A 22 -10.43 3.82 9.85
C PRO A 22 -11.39 3.83 8.64
N GLY A 23 -11.88 2.65 8.25
CA GLY A 23 -12.75 2.49 7.09
C GLY A 23 -12.04 2.19 5.78
N VAL A 24 -10.73 2.21 5.74
CA VAL A 24 -9.95 1.64 4.63
C VAL A 24 -9.89 0.13 4.81
N GLY A 25 -10.32 -0.60 3.78
CA GLY A 25 -10.31 -2.07 3.76
C GLY A 25 -9.00 -2.64 3.25
N ASP A 26 -8.45 -2.05 2.18
CA ASP A 26 -7.14 -2.42 1.63
C ASP A 26 -6.55 -1.25 0.84
N THR A 27 -5.24 -1.33 0.62
CA THR A 27 -4.51 -0.41 -0.24
C THR A 27 -3.55 -1.23 -1.10
N SER A 28 -3.66 -1.13 -2.41
CA SER A 28 -2.80 -1.83 -3.36
C SER A 28 -2.00 -0.86 -4.21
N LEU A 29 -0.79 -1.28 -4.57
CA LEU A 29 0.12 -0.55 -5.44
C LEU A 29 0.15 -1.23 -6.81
N PHE A 30 0.14 -0.45 -7.88
CA PHE A 30 0.23 -0.95 -9.26
C PHE A 30 1.07 -0.02 -10.13
N GLY A 31 1.58 -0.58 -11.24
CA GLY A 31 2.45 0.15 -12.17
C GLY A 31 3.87 0.40 -11.68
N GLY A 32 4.22 -0.22 -10.57
CA GLY A 32 5.56 -0.25 -10.02
C GLY A 32 5.93 -1.65 -9.58
N THR A 33 7.17 -1.84 -9.18
CA THR A 33 7.70 -3.15 -8.80
C THR A 33 8.60 -3.05 -7.59
N ASP A 34 8.63 -4.12 -6.79
CA ASP A 34 9.55 -4.24 -5.65
C ASP A 34 10.99 -4.45 -6.13
N TYR A 35 11.95 -4.02 -5.30
CA TYR A 35 13.34 -4.41 -5.53
C TYR A 35 13.53 -5.91 -5.36
N ALA A 36 14.26 -6.50 -6.29
CA ALA A 36 14.65 -7.89 -6.24
C ALA A 36 16.09 -8.07 -6.71
N MET A 37 16.76 -9.09 -6.15
CA MET A 37 18.06 -9.50 -6.65
C MET A 37 17.85 -10.37 -7.90
N ARG A 38 18.20 -9.84 -9.07
CA ARG A 38 18.05 -10.51 -10.36
C ARG A 38 19.34 -11.27 -10.70
N ILE A 39 19.16 -12.53 -11.05
CA ILE A 39 20.28 -13.43 -11.37
C ILE A 39 20.07 -13.93 -12.79
N TRP A 40 20.82 -13.35 -13.73
CA TRP A 40 20.77 -13.69 -15.14
C TRP A 40 21.75 -14.81 -15.44
N LEU A 41 21.23 -16.02 -15.55
CA LEU A 41 22.04 -17.20 -15.86
C LEU A 41 22.62 -17.09 -17.27
N ARG A 42 23.88 -17.58 -17.42
CA ARG A 42 24.57 -17.70 -18.71
C ARG A 42 24.54 -19.16 -19.15
N PRO A 43 23.66 -19.57 -20.08
CA PRO A 43 23.48 -20.97 -20.48
C PRO A 43 24.78 -21.61 -20.97
N ASP A 44 25.59 -20.88 -21.74
CA ASP A 44 26.88 -21.39 -22.27
C ASP A 44 27.84 -21.76 -21.13
N ARG A 45 27.91 -20.94 -20.07
CA ARG A 45 28.75 -21.20 -18.92
C ARG A 45 28.23 -22.37 -18.08
N LEU A 46 26.92 -22.47 -17.92
CA LEU A 46 26.29 -23.59 -17.23
C LEU A 46 26.62 -24.91 -17.95
N ALA A 47 26.47 -24.94 -19.29
CA ALA A 47 26.79 -26.11 -20.11
C ALA A 47 28.28 -26.50 -20.01
N GLN A 48 29.21 -25.54 -20.11
CA GLN A 48 30.65 -25.77 -19.99
C GLN A 48 31.02 -26.38 -18.63
N LEU A 49 30.35 -25.98 -17.55
CA LEU A 49 30.62 -26.43 -16.19
C LEU A 49 29.72 -27.60 -15.74
N GLN A 50 28.92 -28.14 -16.68
CA GLN A 50 27.94 -29.21 -16.40
C GLN A 50 27.03 -28.89 -15.21
N LEU A 51 26.53 -27.66 -15.16
CA LEU A 51 25.59 -27.16 -14.17
C LEU A 51 24.22 -26.97 -14.78
N THR A 52 23.21 -27.18 -13.97
CA THR A 52 21.81 -26.89 -14.32
C THR A 52 21.34 -25.61 -13.63
N PRO A 53 20.29 -24.94 -14.13
CA PRO A 53 19.66 -23.84 -13.39
C PRO A 53 19.22 -24.24 -11.98
N SER A 54 18.78 -25.49 -11.79
CA SER A 54 18.36 -26.02 -10.49
C SER A 54 19.52 -26.07 -9.48
N ASP A 55 20.75 -26.36 -9.93
CA ASP A 55 21.93 -26.36 -9.05
C ASP A 55 22.18 -24.94 -8.49
N VAL A 56 22.04 -23.92 -9.34
CA VAL A 56 22.22 -22.52 -8.93
C VAL A 56 21.11 -22.10 -7.97
N ILE A 57 19.86 -22.46 -8.27
CA ILE A 57 18.71 -22.16 -7.41
C ILE A 57 18.86 -22.83 -6.04
N GLY A 58 19.29 -24.11 -6.02
CA GLY A 58 19.56 -24.85 -4.79
C GLY A 58 20.61 -24.17 -3.93
N ALA A 59 21.75 -23.82 -4.52
CA ALA A 59 22.85 -23.14 -3.83
C ALA A 59 22.43 -21.77 -3.26
N ILE A 60 21.63 -21.01 -3.99
CA ILE A 60 21.09 -19.73 -3.51
C ILE A 60 20.14 -19.95 -2.33
N ARG A 61 19.24 -20.93 -2.40
CA ARG A 61 18.30 -21.22 -1.31
C ARG A 61 19.02 -21.65 -0.04
N GLU A 62 20.03 -22.48 -0.15
CA GLU A 62 20.81 -22.96 0.99
C GLU A 62 21.57 -21.83 1.68
N GLN A 63 22.20 -20.93 0.91
CA GLN A 63 23.09 -19.90 1.45
C GLN A 63 22.37 -18.57 1.74
N ASN A 64 21.16 -18.39 1.23
CA ASN A 64 20.33 -17.21 1.49
C ASN A 64 19.15 -17.55 2.41
N THR A 65 19.40 -18.33 3.45
CA THR A 65 18.39 -18.75 4.42
C THR A 65 18.67 -18.12 5.78
N GLN A 66 17.61 -17.62 6.42
CA GLN A 66 17.69 -17.16 7.80
C GLN A 66 17.25 -18.29 8.72
N PHE A 67 18.12 -18.65 9.65
CA PHE A 67 17.80 -19.62 10.68
C PHE A 67 18.19 -19.11 12.07
N ALA A 68 17.45 -19.54 13.08
CA ALA A 68 17.75 -19.22 14.46
C ALA A 68 18.92 -20.11 14.94
N ALA A 69 20.07 -19.51 15.19
CA ALA A 69 21.26 -20.23 15.63
C ALA A 69 21.21 -20.67 17.10
N GLY A 70 20.17 -20.23 17.84
CA GLY A 70 19.99 -20.61 19.24
C GLY A 70 20.79 -19.80 20.24
N LYS A 71 20.93 -20.33 21.45
CA LYS A 71 21.65 -19.71 22.54
C LYS A 71 22.56 -20.74 23.20
N ILE A 72 23.79 -20.36 23.48
CA ILE A 72 24.73 -21.16 24.30
C ILE A 72 24.43 -20.87 25.76
N GLY A 73 24.32 -21.92 26.58
CA GLY A 73 23.99 -21.78 27.99
C GLY A 73 22.52 -21.62 28.33
N ALA A 74 21.60 -21.82 27.37
CA ALA A 74 20.15 -21.84 27.63
C ALA A 74 19.73 -23.16 28.31
N GLN A 75 18.74 -23.07 29.20
CA GLN A 75 18.14 -24.26 29.83
C GLN A 75 17.48 -25.19 28.78
N PRO A 76 17.51 -26.55 28.99
CA PRO A 76 18.05 -27.25 30.15
C PRO A 76 19.57 -27.49 30.06
N THR A 77 20.30 -27.21 31.15
CA THR A 77 21.74 -27.51 31.26
C THR A 77 22.01 -28.42 32.44
N THR A 78 23.05 -29.25 32.35
CA THR A 78 23.46 -30.17 33.43
C THR A 78 24.25 -29.49 34.51
N ALA A 79 24.74 -28.26 34.30
CA ALA A 79 25.44 -27.46 35.27
C ALA A 79 24.89 -26.02 35.24
N PRO A 80 24.92 -25.31 36.38
CA PRO A 80 24.51 -23.92 36.44
C PRO A 80 25.48 -23.09 35.58
N ILE A 81 24.92 -22.32 34.64
CA ILE A 81 25.65 -21.41 33.78
C ILE A 81 25.17 -19.99 34.07
N ASP A 82 26.09 -19.12 34.48
CA ASP A 82 25.77 -17.76 34.91
C ASP A 82 25.42 -16.82 33.72
N PHE A 83 25.83 -17.15 32.52
CA PHE A 83 25.63 -16.32 31.33
C PHE A 83 25.12 -17.10 30.14
N THR A 84 24.12 -16.52 29.47
CA THR A 84 23.57 -17.04 28.21
C THR A 84 24.05 -16.17 27.05
N TYR A 85 24.69 -16.78 26.07
CA TYR A 85 25.14 -16.10 24.85
C TYR A 85 24.17 -16.41 23.68
N THR A 86 23.58 -15.37 23.11
CA THR A 86 22.80 -15.53 21.88
C THR A 86 23.75 -15.60 20.69
N VAL A 87 23.68 -16.70 19.95
CA VAL A 87 24.44 -16.85 18.70
C VAL A 87 23.73 -16.08 17.59
N GLN A 88 24.41 -15.08 17.05
CA GLN A 88 23.92 -14.37 15.88
C GLN A 88 24.58 -14.95 14.64
N THR A 89 23.78 -15.35 13.66
CA THR A 89 24.24 -15.71 12.34
C THR A 89 23.92 -14.60 11.36
N LYS A 90 24.69 -14.53 10.29
CA LYS A 90 24.37 -13.65 9.17
C LYS A 90 22.99 -14.04 8.63
N GLY A 91 22.11 -13.08 8.52
CA GLY A 91 20.77 -13.27 7.97
C GLY A 91 20.77 -13.51 6.46
N ARG A 92 19.68 -13.13 5.80
CA ARG A 92 19.62 -13.14 4.34
C ARG A 92 20.68 -12.20 3.76
N LEU A 93 21.13 -12.55 2.57
CA LEU A 93 22.09 -11.75 1.82
C LEU A 93 21.39 -10.48 1.28
N GLU A 94 22.06 -9.34 1.38
CA GLU A 94 21.50 -8.04 1.01
C GLU A 94 22.22 -7.42 -0.18
N ASP A 95 23.52 -7.67 -0.30
CA ASP A 95 24.38 -7.05 -1.31
C ASP A 95 24.58 -7.91 -2.56
N VAL A 96 24.63 -7.25 -3.72
CA VAL A 96 24.97 -7.89 -5.01
C VAL A 96 26.25 -8.73 -4.92
N LYS A 97 27.29 -8.22 -4.22
CA LYS A 97 28.57 -8.91 -4.05
C LYS A 97 28.43 -10.21 -3.25
N GLU A 98 27.54 -10.24 -2.30
CA GLU A 98 27.28 -11.44 -1.49
C GLU A 98 26.63 -12.53 -2.35
N PHE A 99 25.61 -12.18 -3.13
CA PHE A 99 25.01 -13.11 -4.07
C PHE A 99 25.98 -13.58 -5.14
N GLN A 100 26.87 -12.72 -5.63
CA GLN A 100 27.93 -13.09 -6.57
C GLN A 100 28.91 -14.12 -5.99
N ASN A 101 29.13 -14.10 -4.68
CA ASN A 101 30.08 -14.97 -3.98
C ASN A 101 29.47 -16.29 -3.48
N ILE A 102 28.17 -16.52 -3.63
CA ILE A 102 27.53 -17.81 -3.34
C ILE A 102 28.27 -18.92 -4.10
N ILE A 103 28.61 -20.00 -3.40
CA ILE A 103 29.28 -21.16 -3.98
C ILE A 103 28.23 -22.10 -4.55
N VAL A 104 28.26 -22.30 -5.86
CA VAL A 104 27.35 -23.24 -6.56
C VAL A 104 27.87 -24.67 -6.46
N ARG A 105 29.19 -24.86 -6.67
CA ARG A 105 29.83 -26.18 -6.58
C ARG A 105 31.29 -26.04 -6.13
N SER A 106 31.73 -26.97 -5.28
CA SER A 106 33.16 -27.17 -4.96
C SER A 106 33.70 -28.31 -5.78
N MET A 107 34.87 -28.12 -6.40
CA MET A 107 35.54 -29.13 -7.21
C MET A 107 36.53 -29.92 -6.35
N PRO A 108 36.90 -31.16 -6.77
CA PRO A 108 37.84 -32.00 -6.02
C PRO A 108 39.25 -31.39 -5.86
N ASP A 109 39.64 -30.47 -6.76
CA ASP A 109 40.89 -29.74 -6.74
C ASP A 109 40.90 -28.55 -5.75
N GLY A 110 39.78 -28.35 -5.03
CA GLY A 110 39.58 -27.24 -4.11
C GLY A 110 39.13 -25.94 -4.74
N SER A 111 38.97 -25.89 -6.07
CA SER A 111 38.41 -24.73 -6.76
C SER A 111 36.89 -24.63 -6.50
N LYS A 112 36.36 -23.42 -6.53
CA LYS A 112 34.96 -23.14 -6.22
C LYS A 112 34.32 -22.38 -7.37
N ILE A 113 33.24 -22.92 -7.91
CA ILE A 113 32.41 -22.25 -8.88
C ILE A 113 31.41 -21.38 -8.11
N ARG A 114 31.39 -20.10 -8.39
CA ARG A 114 30.51 -19.11 -7.75
C ARG A 114 29.43 -18.64 -8.71
N VAL A 115 28.37 -18.03 -8.16
CA VAL A 115 27.27 -17.46 -8.96
C VAL A 115 27.81 -16.49 -10.01
N ARG A 116 28.80 -15.65 -9.69
CA ARG A 116 29.41 -14.72 -10.65
C ARG A 116 30.04 -15.38 -11.88
N ASP A 117 30.46 -16.65 -11.77
CA ASP A 117 31.13 -17.37 -12.86
C ASP A 117 30.10 -17.88 -13.89
N VAL A 118 28.84 -18.07 -13.46
CA VAL A 118 27.73 -18.64 -14.26
C VAL A 118 26.57 -17.69 -14.47
N ALA A 119 26.56 -16.53 -13.78
CA ALA A 119 25.47 -15.58 -13.85
C ALA A 119 25.94 -14.13 -13.71
N ARG A 120 25.12 -13.20 -14.19
CA ARG A 120 25.20 -11.78 -13.85
C ARG A 120 24.17 -11.51 -12.74
N VAL A 121 24.60 -10.84 -11.68
CA VAL A 121 23.77 -10.47 -10.54
C VAL A 121 23.62 -8.97 -10.51
N GLU A 122 22.41 -8.48 -10.39
CA GLU A 122 22.07 -7.05 -10.28
C GLU A 122 20.84 -6.84 -9.39
N LEU A 123 20.79 -5.70 -8.74
CA LEU A 123 19.59 -5.23 -8.05
C LEU A 123 18.69 -4.54 -9.09
N GLY A 124 17.44 -4.95 -9.19
CA GLY A 124 16.49 -4.38 -10.15
C GLY A 124 15.05 -4.62 -9.73
N GLY A 125 14.10 -4.32 -10.60
CA GLY A 125 12.69 -4.62 -10.35
C GLY A 125 12.42 -6.12 -10.38
N LYS A 126 11.49 -6.57 -9.55
CA LYS A 126 11.05 -7.97 -9.49
C LYS A 126 10.43 -8.43 -10.81
N ASP A 127 9.65 -7.57 -11.42
CA ASP A 127 9.06 -7.73 -12.75
C ASP A 127 9.04 -6.38 -13.49
N TYR A 128 8.72 -6.40 -14.79
CA TYR A 128 8.63 -5.20 -15.63
C TYR A 128 7.39 -5.24 -16.52
N ASP A 129 6.40 -6.05 -16.15
CA ASP A 129 5.22 -6.32 -16.97
C ASP A 129 4.25 -5.14 -16.99
N LEU A 130 4.24 -4.34 -15.92
CA LEU A 130 3.35 -3.21 -15.79
C LEU A 130 4.14 -1.92 -15.53
N VAL A 131 3.97 -0.95 -16.42
CA VAL A 131 4.59 0.38 -16.30
C VAL A 131 3.49 1.43 -16.27
N ALA A 132 3.39 2.17 -15.15
CA ALA A 132 2.49 3.31 -15.07
C ALA A 132 3.21 4.62 -15.42
N ARG A 133 2.46 5.52 -16.06
CA ARG A 133 2.90 6.87 -16.37
C ARG A 133 1.78 7.86 -16.12
N ALA A 134 2.12 8.99 -15.53
CA ALA A 134 1.22 10.12 -15.37
C ALA A 134 1.77 11.31 -16.17
N ASN A 135 0.99 11.82 -17.11
CA ASN A 135 1.41 12.94 -17.97
C ASN A 135 2.79 12.71 -18.67
N GLY A 136 3.05 11.46 -19.10
CA GLY A 136 4.30 11.07 -19.77
C GLY A 136 5.50 10.84 -18.85
N LYS A 137 5.41 11.16 -17.56
CA LYS A 137 6.45 10.91 -16.55
C LYS A 137 6.28 9.53 -15.90
N PRO A 138 7.35 8.88 -15.42
CA PRO A 138 7.24 7.66 -14.63
C PRO A 138 6.35 7.90 -13.41
N ALA A 139 5.42 6.99 -13.16
CA ALA A 139 4.50 7.08 -12.04
C ALA A 139 4.18 5.68 -11.49
N ILE A 140 3.60 5.66 -10.31
CA ILE A 140 2.98 4.48 -9.71
C ILE A 140 1.54 4.82 -9.36
N GLY A 141 0.66 3.83 -9.37
CA GLY A 141 -0.71 3.97 -8.91
C GLY A 141 -0.87 3.38 -7.52
N ILE A 142 -1.62 4.06 -6.68
CA ILE A 142 -2.04 3.57 -5.37
C ILE A 142 -3.57 3.58 -5.37
N ALA A 143 -4.19 2.41 -5.18
CA ALA A 143 -5.62 2.30 -5.01
C ALA A 143 -5.96 2.03 -3.56
N THR A 144 -6.85 2.83 -3.01
CA THR A 144 -7.39 2.64 -1.67
C THR A 144 -8.83 2.15 -1.78
N TYR A 145 -9.13 1.03 -1.15
CA TYR A 145 -10.44 0.39 -1.17
C TYR A 145 -11.16 0.60 0.14
N LEU A 146 -12.46 0.87 0.04
CA LEU A 146 -13.31 1.07 1.19
C LEU A 146 -13.63 -0.26 1.90
N GLN A 147 -13.67 -0.25 3.21
CA GLN A 147 -14.19 -1.36 4.00
C GLN A 147 -15.73 -1.41 3.83
N PRO A 148 -16.33 -2.60 3.69
CA PRO A 148 -17.79 -2.73 3.64
C PRO A 148 -18.46 -2.05 4.84
N GLY A 149 -19.47 -1.21 4.57
CA GLY A 149 -20.18 -0.46 5.60
C GLY A 149 -19.52 0.83 6.09
N ALA A 150 -18.31 1.16 5.64
CA ALA A 150 -17.68 2.42 5.99
C ALA A 150 -18.28 3.61 5.23
N ASN A 151 -18.19 4.79 5.81
CA ASN A 151 -18.61 6.03 5.18
C ASN A 151 -17.57 6.49 4.15
N ALA A 152 -17.91 6.37 2.86
CA ALA A 152 -17.02 6.66 1.75
C ALA A 152 -16.48 8.09 1.78
N VAL A 153 -17.33 9.09 2.06
CA VAL A 153 -16.94 10.50 2.10
C VAL A 153 -15.96 10.78 3.23
N ALA A 154 -16.24 10.26 4.42
CA ALA A 154 -15.36 10.44 5.57
C ALA A 154 -13.99 9.76 5.36
N VAL A 155 -13.96 8.57 4.73
CA VAL A 155 -12.71 7.88 4.40
C VAL A 155 -11.92 8.65 3.34
N ALA A 156 -12.57 9.15 2.29
CA ALA A 156 -11.90 9.95 1.26
C ALA A 156 -11.29 11.23 1.88
N ASP A 157 -12.02 11.94 2.71
CA ASP A 157 -11.51 13.13 3.40
C ASP A 157 -10.29 12.81 4.28
N ALA A 158 -10.33 11.68 4.98
CA ALA A 158 -9.19 11.22 5.79
C ALA A 158 -7.98 10.81 4.92
N VAL A 159 -8.21 10.19 3.75
CA VAL A 159 -7.15 9.88 2.78
C VAL A 159 -6.52 11.17 2.25
N HIS A 160 -7.32 12.15 1.83
CA HIS A 160 -6.84 13.46 1.36
C HIS A 160 -5.99 14.15 2.43
N ALA A 161 -6.51 14.25 3.67
CA ALA A 161 -5.78 14.86 4.79
C ALA A 161 -4.46 14.12 5.10
N THR A 162 -4.46 12.79 5.02
CA THR A 162 -3.25 11.99 5.23
C THR A 162 -2.23 12.21 4.13
N MET A 163 -2.65 12.25 2.87
CA MET A 163 -1.76 12.50 1.74
C MET A 163 -1.14 13.92 1.77
N GLU A 164 -1.90 14.95 2.14
CA GLU A 164 -1.35 16.30 2.32
C GLU A 164 -0.30 16.35 3.43
N ARG A 165 -0.52 15.67 4.55
CA ARG A 165 0.47 15.54 5.61
C ARG A 165 1.73 14.78 5.16
N LEU A 166 1.57 13.71 4.38
CA LEU A 166 2.69 12.91 3.88
C LEU A 166 3.50 13.67 2.82
N LYS A 167 2.86 14.52 2.02
CA LYS A 167 3.50 15.36 1.01
C LYS A 167 4.62 16.23 1.57
N GLU A 168 4.50 16.71 2.81
CA GLU A 168 5.54 17.50 3.49
C GLU A 168 6.87 16.73 3.64
N ARG A 169 6.81 15.39 3.59
CA ARG A 169 7.98 14.50 3.73
C ARG A 169 8.46 13.92 2.41
N PHE A 170 7.84 14.29 1.29
CA PHE A 170 8.23 13.77 0.00
C PHE A 170 9.62 14.28 -0.40
N PRO A 171 10.45 13.42 -1.00
CA PRO A 171 11.67 13.86 -1.66
C PRO A 171 11.37 14.94 -2.70
N GLN A 172 12.36 15.82 -2.96
CA GLN A 172 12.25 16.77 -4.05
C GLN A 172 11.94 16.04 -5.37
N ASP A 173 11.09 16.61 -6.20
CA ASP A 173 10.63 16.07 -7.49
C ASP A 173 9.64 14.89 -7.42
N ILE A 174 9.10 14.56 -6.23
CA ILE A 174 7.97 13.64 -6.11
C ILE A 174 6.69 14.45 -5.82
N GLU A 175 5.72 14.28 -6.70
CA GLU A 175 4.39 14.87 -6.57
C GLU A 175 3.35 13.75 -6.58
N TYR A 176 2.19 14.00 -5.98
CA TYR A 176 1.04 13.13 -6.10
C TYR A 176 -0.16 13.87 -6.69
N GLN A 177 -1.04 13.13 -7.30
CA GLN A 177 -2.35 13.60 -7.74
C GLN A 177 -3.38 12.50 -7.48
N ILE A 178 -4.60 12.88 -7.24
CA ILE A 178 -5.73 11.96 -7.09
C ILE A 178 -6.60 12.11 -8.34
N PRO A 179 -6.36 11.31 -9.38
CA PRO A 179 -7.06 11.45 -10.66
C PRO A 179 -8.47 10.89 -10.64
N TYR A 180 -8.78 10.06 -9.65
CA TYR A 180 -10.05 9.38 -9.55
C TYR A 180 -10.51 9.30 -8.09
N ASP A 181 -11.55 10.06 -7.76
CA ASP A 181 -12.25 10.03 -6.48
C ASP A 181 -13.74 9.80 -6.74
N THR A 182 -14.24 8.64 -6.34
CA THR A 182 -15.66 8.27 -6.50
C THR A 182 -16.58 9.07 -5.58
N THR A 183 -16.04 9.67 -4.52
CA THR A 183 -16.83 10.39 -3.51
C THR A 183 -17.15 11.82 -3.92
N GLU A 184 -16.45 12.36 -4.90
CA GLU A 184 -16.71 13.71 -5.43
C GLU A 184 -18.13 13.83 -5.99
N PHE A 185 -18.57 12.83 -6.77
CA PHE A 185 -19.96 12.77 -7.26
C PHE A 185 -20.98 12.63 -6.13
N VAL A 186 -20.64 11.91 -5.07
CA VAL A 186 -21.52 11.76 -3.91
C VAL A 186 -21.66 13.09 -3.17
N LYS A 187 -20.56 13.85 -2.99
CA LYS A 187 -20.58 15.17 -2.36
C LYS A 187 -21.44 16.17 -3.16
N ILE A 188 -21.22 16.23 -4.47
CA ILE A 188 -22.03 17.07 -5.37
C ILE A 188 -23.49 16.69 -5.28
N SER A 189 -23.83 15.39 -5.31
CA SER A 189 -25.21 14.93 -5.20
C SER A 189 -25.87 15.30 -3.86
N ILE A 190 -25.13 15.26 -2.77
CA ILE A 190 -25.63 15.68 -1.44
C ILE A 190 -25.91 17.19 -1.43
N GLU A 191 -24.98 17.99 -1.97
CA GLU A 191 -25.18 19.45 -2.07
C GLU A 191 -26.40 19.81 -2.92
N GLU A 192 -26.57 19.17 -4.06
CA GLU A 192 -27.74 19.33 -4.94
C GLU A 192 -29.05 18.98 -4.21
N VAL A 193 -29.08 17.85 -3.47
CA VAL A 193 -30.25 17.47 -2.68
C VAL A 193 -30.56 18.50 -1.59
N VAL A 194 -29.55 18.98 -0.88
CA VAL A 194 -29.75 20.02 0.15
C VAL A 194 -30.25 21.32 -0.46
N HIS A 195 -29.71 21.71 -1.61
CA HIS A 195 -30.11 22.92 -2.32
C HIS A 195 -31.57 22.83 -2.81
N THR A 196 -31.93 21.73 -3.48
CA THR A 196 -33.29 21.50 -3.96
C THR A 196 -34.30 21.37 -2.83
N LEU A 197 -33.92 20.79 -1.69
CA LEU A 197 -34.73 20.74 -0.49
C LEU A 197 -35.02 22.16 0.04
N PHE A 198 -34.02 23.01 0.10
CA PHE A 198 -34.18 24.40 0.54
C PHE A 198 -35.11 25.19 -0.40
N GLU A 199 -34.92 25.04 -1.73
CA GLU A 199 -35.81 25.66 -2.73
C GLU A 199 -37.28 25.18 -2.57
N ALA A 200 -37.46 23.87 -2.36
CA ALA A 200 -38.79 23.29 -2.15
C ALA A 200 -39.46 23.86 -0.88
N ILE A 201 -38.72 24.00 0.21
CA ILE A 201 -39.23 24.61 1.46
C ILE A 201 -39.67 26.06 1.22
N VAL A 202 -38.85 26.85 0.53
CA VAL A 202 -39.18 28.24 0.19
C VAL A 202 -40.41 28.33 -0.70
N LEU A 203 -40.52 27.48 -1.71
CA LEU A 203 -41.68 27.43 -2.61
C LEU A 203 -42.97 27.05 -1.86
N VAL A 204 -42.88 26.01 -1.01
CA VAL A 204 -44.02 25.62 -0.15
C VAL A 204 -44.45 26.75 0.77
N PHE A 205 -43.47 27.47 1.38
CA PHE A 205 -43.72 28.64 2.21
C PHE A 205 -44.52 29.67 1.43
N VAL A 206 -44.05 30.07 0.24
CA VAL A 206 -44.68 31.10 -0.60
C VAL A 206 -46.10 30.68 -0.97
N VAL A 207 -46.31 29.45 -1.42
CA VAL A 207 -47.63 28.95 -1.81
C VAL A 207 -48.60 28.93 -0.62
N VAL A 208 -48.17 28.37 0.51
CA VAL A 208 -49.03 28.33 1.72
C VAL A 208 -49.35 29.72 2.24
N TYR A 209 -48.36 30.65 2.18
CA TYR A 209 -48.57 32.03 2.56
C TYR A 209 -49.59 32.76 1.69
N LEU A 210 -49.56 32.54 0.38
CA LEU A 210 -50.53 33.13 -0.56
C LEU A 210 -51.96 32.64 -0.26
N PHE A 211 -52.17 31.38 0.14
CA PHE A 211 -53.49 30.83 0.45
C PHE A 211 -53.97 31.20 1.85
N LEU A 212 -53.10 31.20 2.88
CA LEU A 212 -53.50 31.45 4.27
C LEU A 212 -53.50 32.92 4.62
N GLN A 213 -52.75 33.77 3.91
CA GLN A 213 -52.59 35.21 4.15
C GLN A 213 -52.25 35.55 5.61
N ASN A 214 -51.68 34.60 6.33
CA ASN A 214 -51.31 34.75 7.75
C ASN A 214 -49.94 34.10 8.01
N PHE A 215 -48.97 34.92 8.30
CA PHE A 215 -47.58 34.49 8.50
C PHE A 215 -47.41 33.46 9.61
N ARG A 216 -48.15 33.61 10.73
CA ARG A 216 -48.08 32.66 11.86
C ARG A 216 -48.65 31.29 11.51
N ALA A 217 -49.74 31.26 10.75
CA ALA A 217 -50.35 30.00 10.29
C ALA A 217 -49.49 29.30 9.25
N THR A 218 -48.74 30.03 8.42
CA THR A 218 -47.83 29.49 7.43
C THR A 218 -46.55 28.90 8.05
N LEU A 219 -46.11 29.42 9.17
CA LEU A 219 -44.86 28.95 9.84
C LEU A 219 -45.01 27.52 10.36
N ILE A 220 -46.21 27.13 10.81
CA ILE A 220 -46.44 25.77 11.39
C ILE A 220 -46.14 24.65 10.40
N PRO A 221 -46.74 24.60 9.20
CA PRO A 221 -46.42 23.54 8.22
C PRO A 221 -44.97 23.65 7.70
N CYS A 222 -44.43 24.84 7.59
CA CYS A 222 -43.03 25.03 7.13
C CYS A 222 -41.99 24.51 8.11
N ILE A 223 -42.25 24.56 9.41
CA ILE A 223 -41.35 23.96 10.41
C ILE A 223 -41.59 22.43 10.51
N ALA A 224 -42.81 21.97 10.28
CA ALA A 224 -43.14 20.55 10.32
C ALA A 224 -42.38 19.72 9.28
N VAL A 225 -42.09 20.26 8.08
CA VAL A 225 -41.38 19.57 7.02
C VAL A 225 -39.93 19.24 7.41
N PRO A 226 -39.05 20.20 7.83
CA PRO A 226 -37.72 19.85 8.26
C PRO A 226 -37.68 18.95 9.48
N VAL A 227 -38.58 19.15 10.45
CA VAL A 227 -38.67 18.31 11.65
C VAL A 227 -39.01 16.85 11.30
N SER A 228 -39.96 16.65 10.40
CA SER A 228 -40.34 15.32 9.89
C SER A 228 -39.17 14.63 9.18
N LEU A 229 -38.42 15.37 8.33
CA LEU A 229 -37.24 14.86 7.63
C LEU A 229 -36.14 14.42 8.62
N ILE A 230 -35.77 15.31 9.57
CA ILE A 230 -34.77 15.00 10.60
C ILE A 230 -35.23 13.80 11.44
N GLY A 231 -36.52 13.73 11.80
CA GLY A 231 -37.08 12.59 12.53
C GLY A 231 -36.98 11.27 11.75
N THR A 232 -37.19 11.29 10.45
CA THR A 232 -37.03 10.12 9.59
C THR A 232 -35.59 9.63 9.54
N PHE A 233 -34.62 10.54 9.34
CA PHE A 233 -33.19 10.18 9.35
C PHE A 233 -32.72 9.69 10.71
N ALA A 234 -33.21 10.29 11.81
CA ALA A 234 -32.89 9.81 13.16
C ALA A 234 -33.45 8.41 13.40
N GLY A 235 -34.66 8.11 12.90
CA GLY A 235 -35.22 6.76 12.96
C GLY A 235 -34.43 5.73 12.15
N MET A 236 -33.94 6.10 10.98
CA MET A 236 -33.06 5.25 10.14
C MET A 236 -31.71 4.97 10.78
N LEU A 237 -31.21 5.89 11.60
CA LEU A 237 -29.91 5.72 12.29
C LEU A 237 -30.01 4.75 13.48
N MET A 238 -31.25 4.51 14.01
CA MET A 238 -31.49 3.61 15.14
C MET A 238 -31.83 2.17 14.70
N LEU A 239 -32.10 1.94 13.42
CA LEU A 239 -32.37 0.64 12.80
C LEU A 239 -31.11 -0.01 12.24
#